data_c2140afef35d1233f44dee0a15b4d739
#
_entry.id   c2140afef35d1233f44dee0a15b4d739
#
_cell.length_a   1.000
_cell.length_b   1.000
_cell.length_c   1.000
_cell.angle_alpha   90.00
_cell.angle_beta   90.00
_cell.angle_gamma   90.00
#
_symmetry.space_group_name_H-M   'P 1'
#
loop_
_entity.id
_entity.type
_entity.pdbx_description
1 polymer ?
#
loop_
_entity_poly.entity_id
_entity_poly.type
_entity_poly.pdbx_seq_one_letter_code
_entity_poly.pdbx_strand_id
1 'polypeptide(L)'
;MSAAPAVAAQSATLVIDKPLRSGQQIYAKGDLVVLGPVSYGAEVIAEGNIHIYAPLRGRALAGVHGNHDARIFCTCLEPELISIAGIYRTTENPLPADVLGKSVQIRLEQEKLMIEPLRLT
;
A
#
# COMPACT_ATOMS: atom_id res chain seq x y z
N MET A 1 36.95 -3.99 0.85
CA MET A 1 36.35 -4.10 0.74
C MET A 1 35.27 -3.88 0.39
N SER A 2 34.91 -3.56 0.30
CA SER A 2 33.88 -3.86 -0.38
C SER A 2 32.61 -3.18 -0.05
N ALA A 3 31.83 -2.70 -0.99
CA ALA A 3 30.59 -1.99 -0.78
C ALA A 3 29.41 -2.92 -0.63
N ALA A 4 29.62 -4.19 -0.70
CA ALA A 4 28.53 -5.14 -0.63
C ALA A 4 27.67 -5.02 0.63
N PRO A 5 28.19 -4.64 1.78
CA PRO A 5 27.38 -4.50 2.99
C PRO A 5 26.20 -3.54 2.85
N ALA A 6 26.34 -2.52 2.01
CA ALA A 6 25.24 -1.57 1.85
C ALA A 6 23.99 -2.23 1.26
N VAL A 7 24.20 -3.18 0.34
CA VAL A 7 23.08 -3.91 -0.24
C VAL A 7 22.44 -4.84 0.79
N ALA A 8 23.26 -5.46 1.62
CA ALA A 8 22.76 -6.40 2.62
C ALA A 8 21.88 -5.73 3.69
N ALA A 9 21.95 -4.41 3.80
CA ALA A 9 21.14 -3.71 4.80
C ALA A 9 19.66 -3.56 4.42
N GLN A 10 19.30 -3.88 3.18
CA GLN A 10 17.92 -3.76 2.74
C GLN A 10 17.08 -4.90 3.30
N SER A 11 15.86 -4.55 3.73
CA SER A 11 14.93 -5.54 4.24
C SER A 11 14.34 -6.34 3.09
N ALA A 12 14.08 -7.62 3.33
CA ALA A 12 13.42 -8.46 2.37
C ALA A 12 11.95 -8.06 2.22
N THR A 13 11.38 -8.34 1.05
CA THR A 13 9.96 -8.15 0.82
C THR A 13 9.17 -9.22 1.56
N LEU A 14 8.11 -8.81 2.25
CA LEU A 14 7.21 -9.73 2.92
C LEU A 14 6.06 -10.06 1.97
N VAL A 15 5.79 -11.34 1.78
CA VAL A 15 4.69 -11.78 0.92
C VAL A 15 3.64 -12.49 1.77
N ILE A 16 2.40 -12.02 1.70
CA ILE A 16 1.26 -12.62 2.39
C ILE A 16 0.36 -13.22 1.31
N ASP A 17 0.16 -14.53 1.34
CA ASP A 17 -0.55 -15.25 0.30
C ASP A 17 -1.96 -15.70 0.70
N LYS A 18 -2.53 -15.07 1.70
CA LYS A 18 -3.86 -15.40 2.20
C LYS A 18 -4.67 -14.15 2.47
N PRO A 19 -6.01 -14.26 2.53
CA PRO A 19 -6.85 -13.12 2.89
C PRO A 19 -6.55 -12.62 4.30
N LEU A 20 -6.67 -11.31 4.48
CA LEU A 20 -6.56 -10.68 5.80
C LEU A 20 -7.95 -10.29 6.26
N ARG A 21 -8.29 -10.68 7.47
CA ARG A 21 -9.62 -10.49 8.03
C ARG A 21 -9.64 -9.36 9.04
N SER A 22 -10.83 -8.86 9.33
CA SER A 22 -11.02 -7.79 10.31
C SER A 22 -10.25 -8.09 11.60
N GLY A 23 -9.55 -7.10 12.11
CA GLY A 23 -8.73 -7.21 13.31
C GLY A 23 -7.30 -7.67 13.07
N GLN A 24 -6.99 -8.17 11.88
CA GLN A 24 -5.61 -8.58 11.57
C GLN A 24 -4.77 -7.39 11.13
N GLN A 25 -3.51 -7.41 11.52
CA GLN A 25 -2.57 -6.35 11.19
C GLN A 25 -1.26 -6.98 10.74
N ILE A 26 -0.72 -6.47 9.63
CA ILE A 26 0.57 -6.92 9.08
C ILE A 26 1.50 -5.72 9.05
N TYR A 27 2.74 -5.94 9.48
CA TYR A 27 3.79 -4.92 9.43
C TYR A 27 5.01 -5.47 8.68
N ALA A 28 5.45 -4.76 7.65
CA ALA A 28 6.64 -5.13 6.88
C ALA A 28 7.71 -4.05 7.03
N LYS A 29 8.95 -4.46 7.31
CA LYS A 29 10.08 -3.53 7.41
C LYS A 29 10.57 -3.07 6.05
N GLY A 30 10.23 -3.78 4.99
CA GLY A 30 10.55 -3.37 3.62
C GLY A 30 9.26 -3.22 2.83
N ASP A 31 9.23 -3.79 1.65
CA ASP A 31 8.03 -3.80 0.83
C ASP A 31 7.11 -4.93 1.25
N LEU A 32 5.83 -4.76 0.98
CA LEU A 32 4.80 -5.74 1.30
C LEU A 32 4.04 -6.12 0.02
N VAL A 33 3.87 -7.41 -0.20
CA VAL A 33 3.03 -7.95 -1.27
C VAL A 33 1.93 -8.78 -0.65
N VAL A 34 0.68 -8.46 -0.96
CA VAL A 34 -0.49 -9.18 -0.45
C VAL A 34 -1.22 -9.79 -1.64
N LEU A 35 -1.39 -11.10 -1.63
CA LEU A 35 -2.02 -11.84 -2.73
C LEU A 35 -3.50 -12.12 -2.48
N GLY A 36 -3.98 -11.84 -1.28
CA GLY A 36 -5.39 -12.03 -0.94
C GLY A 36 -6.08 -10.71 -0.58
N PRO A 37 -7.39 -10.71 -0.46
CA PRO A 37 -8.14 -9.51 -0.10
C PRO A 37 -7.76 -8.97 1.29
N VAL A 38 -7.75 -7.66 1.41
CA VAL A 38 -7.60 -6.99 2.70
C VAL A 38 -8.99 -6.52 3.10
N SER A 39 -9.62 -7.23 4.02
CA SER A 39 -11.02 -6.99 4.41
C SER A 39 -11.18 -5.73 5.24
N TYR A 40 -12.41 -5.26 5.36
CA TYR A 40 -12.74 -4.16 6.27
C TYR A 40 -12.21 -4.50 7.66
N GLY A 41 -11.59 -3.53 8.32
CA GLY A 41 -11.02 -3.72 9.64
C GLY A 41 -9.67 -4.39 9.68
N ALA A 42 -9.14 -4.86 8.55
CA ALA A 42 -7.77 -5.33 8.46
C ALA A 42 -6.85 -4.17 8.10
N GLU A 43 -5.57 -4.28 8.48
CA GLU A 43 -4.61 -3.21 8.25
C GLU A 43 -3.28 -3.78 7.78
N VAL A 44 -2.72 -3.18 6.73
CA VAL A 44 -1.39 -3.53 6.22
C VAL A 44 -0.51 -2.31 6.29
N ILE A 45 0.69 -2.49 6.83
CA ILE A 45 1.64 -1.41 7.09
C ILE A 45 3.00 -1.82 6.52
N ALA A 46 3.65 -0.91 5.82
CA ALA A 46 5.00 -1.16 5.31
C ALA A 46 5.87 0.08 5.45
N GLU A 47 7.16 -0.13 5.73
CA GLU A 47 8.12 0.97 5.68
C GLU A 47 8.44 1.35 4.24
N GLY A 48 8.30 0.41 3.31
CA GLY A 48 8.45 0.62 1.87
C GLY A 48 7.11 0.66 1.14
N ASN A 49 7.07 0.04 -0.02
CA ASN A 49 5.90 0.00 -0.89
C ASN A 49 4.93 -1.12 -0.50
N ILE A 50 3.68 -0.98 -0.93
CA ILE A 50 2.66 -2.01 -0.74
C ILE A 50 2.07 -2.38 -2.10
N HIS A 51 2.02 -3.69 -2.37
CA HIS A 51 1.39 -4.24 -3.59
C HIS A 51 0.28 -5.19 -3.16
N ILE A 52 -0.95 -4.90 -3.53
CA ILE A 52 -2.11 -5.74 -3.19
C ILE A 52 -2.77 -6.20 -4.48
N TYR A 53 -2.66 -7.49 -4.78
CA TYR A 53 -3.22 -8.08 -6.01
C TYR A 53 -4.60 -8.66 -5.76
N ALA A 54 -5.42 -7.94 -5.02
CA ALA A 54 -6.77 -8.33 -4.64
C ALA A 54 -7.51 -7.08 -4.14
N PRO A 55 -8.80 -7.16 -3.81
CA PRO A 55 -9.50 -5.99 -3.30
C PRO A 55 -8.90 -5.47 -1.99
N LEU A 56 -8.68 -4.17 -1.93
CA LEU A 56 -8.27 -3.47 -0.72
C LEU A 56 -9.51 -2.79 -0.15
N ARG A 57 -10.07 -3.35 0.93
CA ARG A 57 -11.24 -2.80 1.61
C ARG A 57 -10.92 -2.30 3.00
N GLY A 58 -9.77 -2.66 3.54
CA GLY A 58 -9.29 -2.20 4.82
C GLY A 58 -8.38 -1.00 4.70
N ARG A 59 -7.31 -0.98 5.51
CA ARG A 59 -6.39 0.14 5.58
C ARG A 59 -5.01 -0.25 5.10
N ALA A 60 -4.38 0.63 4.33
CA ALA A 60 -3.02 0.43 3.83
C ALA A 60 -2.19 1.66 4.12
N LEU A 61 -1.06 1.47 4.82
CA LEU A 61 -0.16 2.54 5.21
C LEU A 61 1.24 2.20 4.73
N ALA A 62 1.72 2.92 3.72
CA ALA A 62 3.06 2.74 3.15
C ALA A 62 3.99 3.85 3.61
N GLY A 63 5.29 3.59 3.54
CA GLY A 63 6.30 4.59 3.85
C GLY A 63 6.22 5.13 5.26
N VAL A 64 5.89 4.29 6.25
CA VAL A 64 5.50 4.77 7.59
C VAL A 64 6.61 5.44 8.39
N HIS A 65 7.86 5.33 7.95
CA HIS A 65 8.97 6.06 8.56
C HIS A 65 9.36 7.30 7.76
N GLY A 66 8.39 7.87 7.01
CA GLY A 66 8.62 9.11 6.29
C GLY A 66 9.14 8.93 4.87
N ASN A 67 9.02 7.74 4.29
CA ASN A 67 9.43 7.52 2.91
C ASN A 67 8.37 8.09 1.96
N HIS A 68 8.60 9.28 1.46
CA HIS A 68 7.69 9.97 0.54
C HIS A 68 7.68 9.37 -0.86
N ASP A 69 8.64 8.51 -1.17
CA ASP A 69 8.69 7.83 -2.46
C ASP A 69 7.97 6.49 -2.47
N ALA A 70 7.44 6.07 -1.32
CA ALA A 70 6.68 4.83 -1.24
C ALA A 70 5.40 4.93 -2.06
N ARG A 71 4.98 3.79 -2.60
CA ARG A 71 3.77 3.70 -3.43
C ARG A 71 2.90 2.56 -2.96
N ILE A 72 1.61 2.69 -3.26
CA ILE A 72 0.64 1.62 -3.03
C ILE A 72 0.05 1.23 -4.37
N PHE A 73 0.08 -0.06 -4.68
CA PHE A 73 -0.54 -0.60 -5.88
C PHE A 73 -1.63 -1.57 -5.46
N CYS A 74 -2.80 -1.50 -6.07
CA CYS A 74 -3.80 -2.53 -5.85
C CYS A 74 -4.65 -2.73 -7.09
N THR A 75 -5.28 -3.89 -7.17
CA THR A 75 -6.08 -4.25 -8.35
C THR A 75 -7.54 -3.86 -8.21
N CYS A 76 -7.99 -3.56 -7.00
CA CYS A 76 -9.37 -3.16 -6.76
C CYS A 76 -9.42 -2.24 -5.52
N LEU A 77 -9.53 -0.94 -5.73
CA LEU A 77 -9.43 0.07 -4.68
C LEU A 77 -10.79 0.39 -4.07
N GLU A 78 -11.04 -0.12 -2.86
CA GLU A 78 -12.26 0.15 -2.10
C GLU A 78 -11.92 0.39 -0.63
N PRO A 79 -10.96 1.26 -0.29
CA PRO A 79 -10.32 1.27 1.03
C PRO A 79 -11.11 2.02 2.07
N GLU A 80 -10.84 1.69 3.35
CA GLU A 80 -11.24 2.54 4.47
C GLU A 80 -10.29 3.71 4.63
N LEU A 81 -8.98 3.43 4.45
CA LEU A 81 -7.95 4.45 4.60
C LEU A 81 -6.73 4.06 3.79
N ILE A 82 -6.13 5.03 3.13
CA ILE A 82 -4.82 4.89 2.50
C ILE A 82 -3.91 6.00 3.02
N SER A 83 -2.64 5.66 3.21
CA SER A 83 -1.65 6.60 3.73
C SER A 83 -0.29 6.34 3.12
N ILE A 84 0.44 7.40 2.82
CA ILE A 84 1.86 7.32 2.44
C ILE A 84 2.59 8.36 3.27
N ALA A 85 3.62 7.92 4.01
CA ALA A 85 4.46 8.80 4.82
C ALA A 85 3.65 9.71 5.75
N GLY A 86 2.54 9.19 6.28
CA GLY A 86 1.69 9.92 7.21
C GLY A 86 0.64 10.81 6.56
N ILE A 87 0.66 10.96 5.24
CA ILE A 87 -0.36 11.73 4.52
C ILE A 87 -1.45 10.75 4.12
N TYR A 88 -2.67 10.99 4.56
CA TYR A 88 -3.73 9.99 4.45
C TYR A 88 -5.01 10.53 3.85
N ARG A 89 -5.85 9.60 3.40
CA ARG A 89 -7.20 9.86 2.91
C ARG A 89 -8.13 8.78 3.43
N THR A 90 -9.31 9.18 3.89
CA THR A 90 -10.33 8.27 4.39
C THR A 90 -11.53 8.23 3.44
N THR A 91 -12.49 7.36 3.75
CA THR A 91 -13.72 7.23 2.97
C THR A 91 -14.71 8.37 3.20
N GLU A 92 -14.42 9.31 4.11
CA GLU A 92 -15.27 10.49 4.29
C GLU A 92 -15.43 11.29 3.01
N ASN A 93 -14.37 11.28 2.18
CA ASN A 93 -14.41 11.87 0.85
C ASN A 93 -14.47 10.73 -0.16
N PRO A 94 -15.62 10.54 -0.84
CA PRO A 94 -15.74 9.45 -1.81
C PRO A 94 -14.66 9.54 -2.89
N LEU A 95 -14.18 8.38 -3.33
CA LEU A 95 -13.22 8.32 -4.41
C LEU A 95 -13.92 8.57 -5.74
N PRO A 96 -13.24 9.23 -6.71
CA PRO A 96 -13.79 9.38 -8.05
C PRO A 96 -14.11 8.03 -8.68
N ALA A 97 -15.11 8.01 -9.57
CA ALA A 97 -15.56 6.78 -10.20
C ALA A 97 -14.49 6.12 -11.07
N ASP A 98 -13.53 6.89 -11.56
CA ASP A 98 -12.46 6.36 -12.40
C ASP A 98 -11.38 5.59 -11.62
N VAL A 99 -11.39 5.67 -10.30
CA VAL A 99 -10.43 4.92 -9.46
C VAL A 99 -11.10 3.96 -8.51
N LEU A 100 -12.33 4.23 -8.08
CA LEU A 100 -13.05 3.35 -7.15
C LEU A 100 -13.27 1.98 -7.77
N GLY A 101 -12.82 0.93 -7.08
CA GLY A 101 -12.93 -0.43 -7.57
C GLY A 101 -12.02 -0.77 -8.73
N LYS A 102 -11.08 0.09 -9.05
CA LYS A 102 -10.18 -0.08 -10.20
C LYS A 102 -8.78 -0.44 -9.77
N SER A 103 -7.98 -0.87 -10.75
CA SER A 103 -6.55 -1.07 -10.54
C SER A 103 -5.86 0.29 -10.52
N VAL A 104 -5.10 0.58 -9.47
CA VAL A 104 -4.55 1.91 -9.27
C VAL A 104 -3.11 1.86 -8.75
N GLN A 105 -2.43 2.98 -8.94
CA GLN A 105 -1.19 3.32 -8.26
C GLN A 105 -1.46 4.55 -7.41
N ILE A 106 -0.97 4.53 -6.17
CA ILE A 106 -1.08 5.65 -5.25
C ILE A 106 0.33 6.10 -4.89
N ARG A 107 0.60 7.39 -5.04
CA ARG A 107 1.89 7.99 -4.73
C ARG A 107 1.71 9.40 -4.21
N LEU A 108 2.75 9.96 -3.64
CA LEU A 108 2.76 11.36 -3.23
C LEU A 108 3.38 12.23 -4.32
N GLU A 109 2.81 13.41 -4.50
CA GLU A 109 3.37 14.45 -5.33
C GLU A 109 3.16 15.76 -4.59
N GLN A 110 4.25 16.42 -4.18
CA GLN A 110 4.18 17.64 -3.39
C GLN A 110 3.27 17.49 -2.18
N GLU A 111 3.44 16.37 -1.47
CA GLU A 111 2.69 16.03 -0.26
C GLU A 111 1.18 15.88 -0.47
N LYS A 112 0.78 15.51 -1.66
CA LYS A 112 -0.60 15.17 -1.98
C LYS A 112 -0.69 13.73 -2.46
N LEU A 113 -1.70 13.02 -1.99
CA LEU A 113 -1.95 11.66 -2.47
C LEU A 113 -2.54 11.73 -3.87
N MET A 114 -1.81 11.17 -4.83
CA MET A 114 -2.24 11.04 -6.20
C MET A 114 -2.69 9.60 -6.42
N ILE A 115 -3.95 9.43 -6.75
CA ILE A 115 -4.52 8.11 -7.05
C ILE A 115 -4.73 8.04 -8.55
N GLU A 116 -3.98 7.16 -9.20
CA GLU A 116 -3.94 7.10 -10.66
C GLU A 116 -4.39 5.73 -11.14
N PRO A 117 -5.30 5.66 -12.12
CA PRO A 117 -5.64 4.37 -12.72
C PRO A 117 -4.41 3.73 -13.35
N LEU A 118 -4.26 2.42 -13.17
CA LEU A 118 -3.22 1.68 -13.89
C LEU A 118 -3.76 1.29 -15.25
N ARG A 119 -3.01 1.63 -16.28
CA ARG A 119 -3.35 1.26 -17.64
C ARG A 119 -2.44 0.09 -18.03
N LEU A 120 -3.00 -1.10 -17.95
CA LEU A 120 -2.25 -2.33 -18.14
C LEU A 120 -2.21 -2.81 -19.59
N THR A 121 -2.83 -2.05 -20.48
CA THR A 121 -2.82 -2.36 -21.92
C THR A 121 -2.52 -1.13 -22.75
#